data_c56b40149e5931ec2871ca401c54bb22
#
_entry.id   c56b40149e5931ec2871ca401c54bb22
#
_cell.length_a   1.000
_cell.length_b   1.000
_cell.length_c   1.000
_cell.angle_alpha   90.00
_cell.angle_beta   90.00
_cell.angle_gamma   90.00
#
_symmetry.space_group_name_H-M   'P 1'
#
loop_
_entity.id
_entity.type
_entity.pdbx_description
1 polymer ?
#
loop_
_entity_poly.entity_id
_entity_poly.type
_entity_poly.pdbx_seq_one_letter_code
_entity_poly.pdbx_strand_id
1 'polypeptide(L)'
;MGRTTREIGNHGEDIAAAYLESKDWLIFDRNYFFEKAEVDLVATDRNYIVFVEVKYRTNTHFGEPEDFITPKKEQNIRKASEAWLYERKMETAVARFDVISITQKGNSAPNIKHFKDVFR
;
A
#
# COMPACT_ATOMS: atom_id res chain seq x y z
N MET A 1 20.02 9.07 -16.59
CA MET A 1 20.04 9.31 -15.14
C MET A 1 18.96 8.53 -14.45
N GLY A 2 19.26 7.95 -13.31
CA GLY A 2 18.28 7.18 -12.55
C GLY A 2 17.30 8.06 -11.81
N ARG A 3 16.19 7.47 -11.40
CA ARG A 3 15.21 8.15 -10.56
C ARG A 3 15.73 8.25 -9.13
N THR A 4 15.31 9.29 -8.41
CA THR A 4 15.57 9.40 -6.98
C THR A 4 14.75 8.32 -6.23
N THR A 5 15.11 8.06 -4.97
CA THR A 5 14.36 7.12 -4.13
C THR A 5 12.89 7.52 -4.03
N ARG A 6 12.63 8.82 -3.88
CA ARG A 6 11.26 9.34 -3.80
C ARG A 6 10.49 9.14 -5.10
N GLU A 7 11.13 9.38 -6.24
CA GLU A 7 10.50 9.19 -7.55
C GLU A 7 10.20 7.71 -7.79
N ILE A 8 11.08 6.80 -7.38
CA ILE A 8 10.86 5.37 -7.49
C ILE A 8 9.66 4.95 -6.64
N GLY A 9 9.56 5.45 -5.40
CA GLY A 9 8.42 5.18 -4.53
C GLY A 9 7.12 5.67 -5.12
N ASN A 10 7.11 6.92 -5.63
CA ASN A 10 5.92 7.51 -6.25
C ASN A 10 5.52 6.74 -7.51
N HIS A 11 6.49 6.27 -8.28
CA HIS A 11 6.21 5.47 -9.47
C HIS A 11 5.50 4.16 -9.11
N GLY A 12 5.97 3.48 -8.08
CA GLY A 12 5.33 2.26 -7.59
C GLY A 12 3.91 2.53 -7.11
N GLU A 13 3.70 3.62 -6.37
CA GLU A 13 2.37 3.99 -5.89
C GLU A 13 1.44 4.35 -7.05
N ASP A 14 1.95 5.01 -8.08
CA ASP A 14 1.14 5.32 -9.27
C ASP A 14 0.66 4.05 -9.95
N ILE A 15 1.54 3.05 -10.08
CA ILE A 15 1.18 1.76 -10.67
C ILE A 15 0.13 1.06 -9.80
N ALA A 16 0.34 1.05 -8.48
CA ALA A 16 -0.59 0.41 -7.56
C ALA A 16 -1.96 1.09 -7.59
N ALA A 17 -1.99 2.42 -7.58
CA ALA A 17 -3.24 3.18 -7.64
C ALA A 17 -4.01 2.89 -8.93
N ALA A 18 -3.32 2.91 -10.08
CA ALA A 18 -3.95 2.60 -11.36
C ALA A 18 -4.49 1.17 -11.38
N TYR A 19 -3.74 0.22 -10.81
CA TYR A 19 -4.18 -1.16 -10.70
C TYR A 19 -5.49 -1.28 -9.90
N LEU A 20 -5.55 -0.61 -8.74
CA LEU A 20 -6.75 -0.65 -7.91
C LEU A 20 -7.93 0.04 -8.60
N GLU A 21 -7.68 1.18 -9.24
CA GLU A 21 -8.73 1.90 -9.96
C GLU A 21 -9.27 1.07 -11.12
N SER A 22 -8.43 0.25 -11.76
CA SER A 22 -8.88 -0.66 -12.81
C SER A 22 -9.84 -1.73 -12.30
N LYS A 23 -9.87 -1.95 -10.98
CA LYS A 23 -10.78 -2.88 -10.32
C LYS A 23 -11.99 -2.16 -9.70
N ASP A 24 -12.19 -0.90 -10.05
CA ASP A 24 -13.26 -0.04 -9.55
C ASP A 24 -13.13 0.31 -8.06
N TRP A 25 -11.91 0.23 -7.52
CA TRP A 25 -11.65 0.74 -6.17
C TRP A 25 -11.48 2.25 -6.24
N LEU A 26 -11.89 2.93 -5.17
CA LEU A 26 -11.68 4.36 -5.02
C LEU A 26 -10.48 4.60 -4.12
N ILE A 27 -9.60 5.50 -4.53
CA ILE A 27 -8.44 5.89 -3.72
C ILE A 27 -8.84 7.12 -2.91
N PHE A 28 -8.80 7.02 -1.60
CA PHE A 28 -9.12 8.13 -0.70
C PHE A 28 -7.90 8.99 -0.38
N ASP A 29 -6.76 8.36 -0.16
CA ASP A 29 -5.54 9.07 0.22
C ASP A 29 -4.31 8.34 -0.28
N ARG A 30 -3.24 9.10 -0.45
CA ARG A 30 -1.91 8.58 -0.77
C ARG A 30 -0.93 9.17 0.23
N ASN A 31 0.02 8.35 0.69
CA ASN A 31 1.08 8.80 1.61
C ASN A 31 0.51 9.44 2.87
N TYR A 32 -0.37 8.70 3.55
CA TYR A 32 -0.93 9.18 4.80
C TYR A 32 0.06 8.92 5.94
N PHE A 33 0.38 9.96 6.67
CA PHE A 33 1.32 9.89 7.80
C PHE A 33 0.61 10.07 9.12
N PHE A 34 0.95 9.25 10.09
CA PHE A 34 0.57 9.45 11.48
C PHE A 34 1.78 9.12 12.34
N GLU A 35 2.31 10.11 13.06
CA GLU A 35 3.56 9.98 13.82
C GLU A 35 4.68 9.52 12.87
N LYS A 36 5.28 8.36 13.15
CA LYS A 36 6.36 7.79 12.32
C LYS A 36 5.87 6.77 11.31
N ALA A 37 4.55 6.56 11.28
CA ALA A 37 3.96 5.56 10.40
C ALA A 37 3.49 6.19 9.09
N GLU A 38 3.59 5.43 8.01
CA GLU A 38 3.07 5.83 6.71
C GLU A 38 2.22 4.70 6.15
N VAL A 39 1.08 5.08 5.57
CA VAL A 39 0.26 4.17 4.76
C VAL A 39 0.34 4.68 3.32
N ASP A 40 0.81 3.83 2.41
CA ASP A 40 1.05 4.25 1.04
C ASP A 40 -0.22 4.63 0.30
N LEU A 41 -1.27 3.83 0.45
CA LEU A 41 -2.58 4.12 -0.15
C LEU A 41 -3.68 3.76 0.84
N VAL A 42 -4.74 4.57 0.85
CA VAL A 42 -5.99 4.23 1.52
C VAL A 42 -7.07 4.20 0.48
N ALA A 43 -7.77 3.08 0.36
CA ALA A 43 -8.73 2.85 -0.70
C ALA A 43 -9.98 2.16 -0.18
N THR A 44 -11.00 2.08 -1.01
CA THR A 44 -12.19 1.28 -0.66
C THR A 44 -12.44 0.22 -1.72
N ASP A 45 -12.72 -0.98 -1.22
CA ASP A 45 -13.16 -2.13 -1.98
C ASP A 45 -14.56 -2.46 -1.46
N ARG A 46 -15.57 -1.78 -2.02
CA ARG A 46 -16.99 -1.95 -1.66
C ARG A 46 -17.29 -1.99 -0.16
N ASN A 47 -16.87 -3.06 0.52
CA ASN A 47 -17.22 -3.33 1.92
C ASN A 47 -16.12 -2.99 2.91
N TYR A 48 -14.93 -2.64 2.42
CA TYR A 48 -13.76 -2.45 3.28
C TYR A 48 -13.10 -1.13 3.01
N ILE A 49 -12.54 -0.56 4.07
CA ILE A 49 -11.52 0.46 3.94
C ILE A 49 -10.19 -0.30 3.95
N VAL A 50 -9.41 -0.18 2.90
CA VAL A 50 -8.21 -0.97 2.71
C VAL A 50 -6.98 -0.08 2.83
N PHE A 51 -6.09 -0.43 3.77
CA PHE A 51 -4.82 0.26 3.97
C PHE A 51 -3.75 -0.56 3.26
N VAL A 52 -3.09 0.04 2.29
CA VAL A 52 -2.23 -0.68 1.36
C VAL A 52 -0.78 -0.26 1.52
N GLU A 53 0.10 -1.24 1.68
CA GLU A 53 1.54 -1.09 1.61
C GLU A 53 1.98 -1.45 0.20
N VAL A 54 2.75 -0.56 -0.44
CA VAL A 54 3.24 -0.78 -1.80
C VAL A 54 4.74 -1.07 -1.74
N LYS A 55 5.15 -2.17 -2.37
CA LYS A 55 6.55 -2.55 -2.52
C LYS A 55 6.90 -2.56 -3.99
N TYR A 56 7.82 -1.70 -4.38
CA TYR A 56 8.28 -1.60 -5.77
C TYR A 56 9.74 -2.01 -5.87
N ARG A 57 10.03 -2.88 -6.81
CA ARG A 57 11.38 -3.41 -7.00
C ARG A 57 11.71 -3.57 -8.46
N THR A 58 13.02 -3.52 -8.75
CA THR A 58 13.53 -3.75 -10.09
C THR A 58 14.05 -5.17 -10.26
N ASN A 59 14.08 -5.96 -9.16
CA ASN A 59 14.50 -7.37 -9.21
C ASN A 59 13.78 -8.15 -8.10
N THR A 60 13.99 -9.47 -8.08
CA THR A 60 13.29 -10.39 -7.18
C THR A 60 14.18 -10.95 -6.07
N HIS A 61 15.31 -10.30 -5.77
CA HIS A 61 16.30 -10.83 -4.84
C HIS A 61 15.95 -10.69 -3.35
N PHE A 62 14.86 -10.04 -3.01
CA PHE A 62 14.57 -9.62 -1.64
C PHE A 62 13.45 -10.41 -0.95
N GLY A 63 13.09 -11.59 -1.49
CA GLY A 63 12.08 -12.44 -0.87
C GLY A 63 10.65 -12.02 -1.21
N GLU A 64 9.70 -12.63 -0.53
CA GLU A 64 8.29 -12.35 -0.76
C GLU A 64 7.83 -11.12 0.01
N PRO A 65 6.85 -10.37 -0.52
CA PRO A 65 6.42 -9.10 0.08
C PRO A 65 5.90 -9.21 1.50
N GLU A 66 5.21 -10.28 1.84
CA GLU A 66 4.67 -10.50 3.18
C GLU A 66 5.78 -10.62 4.22
N ASP A 67 6.99 -11.02 3.80
CA ASP A 67 8.15 -11.12 4.70
C ASP A 67 8.64 -9.75 5.16
N PHE A 68 8.13 -8.67 4.56
CA PHE A 68 8.56 -7.31 4.92
C PHE A 68 7.66 -6.64 5.94
N ILE A 69 6.60 -7.31 6.38
CA ILE A 69 5.73 -6.77 7.42
C ILE A 69 6.22 -7.31 8.77
N THR A 70 7.06 -6.51 9.43
CA THR A 70 7.53 -6.84 10.78
C THR A 70 6.43 -6.54 11.80
N PRO A 71 6.49 -7.12 13.01
CA PRO A 71 5.54 -6.78 14.06
C PRO A 71 5.48 -5.29 14.38
N LYS A 72 6.62 -4.62 14.37
CA LYS A 72 6.66 -3.16 14.60
C LYS A 72 5.97 -2.40 13.47
N LYS A 73 6.21 -2.80 12.23
CA LYS A 73 5.56 -2.18 11.08
C LYS A 73 4.05 -2.39 11.12
N GLU A 74 3.63 -3.60 11.48
CA GLU A 74 2.20 -3.88 11.66
C GLU A 74 1.58 -2.98 12.71
N GLN A 75 2.21 -2.81 13.87
CA GLN A 75 1.72 -1.92 14.92
C GLN A 75 1.59 -0.48 14.41
N ASN A 76 2.60 0.00 13.70
CA ASN A 76 2.60 1.36 13.16
C ASN A 76 1.48 1.56 12.15
N ILE A 77 1.29 0.60 11.26
CA ILE A 77 0.21 0.65 10.26
C ILE A 77 -1.15 0.63 10.96
N ARG A 78 -1.31 -0.18 12.00
CA ARG A 78 -2.57 -0.23 12.75
C ARG A 78 -2.88 1.11 13.42
N LYS A 79 -1.87 1.76 14.01
CA LYS A 79 -2.05 3.09 14.62
C LYS A 79 -2.44 4.12 13.58
N ALA A 80 -1.76 4.11 12.44
CA ALA A 80 -2.06 5.05 11.36
C ALA A 80 -3.47 4.83 10.82
N SER A 81 -3.88 3.58 10.67
CA SER A 81 -5.22 3.27 10.16
C SER A 81 -6.30 3.70 11.14
N GLU A 82 -6.10 3.49 12.44
CA GLU A 82 -7.05 3.95 13.46
C GLU A 82 -7.18 5.47 13.44
N ALA A 83 -6.05 6.18 13.30
CA ALA A 83 -6.06 7.64 13.23
C ALA A 83 -6.82 8.12 11.99
N TRP A 84 -6.59 7.48 10.84
CA TRP A 84 -7.27 7.83 9.61
C TRP A 84 -8.79 7.64 9.73
N LEU A 85 -9.21 6.50 10.27
CA LEU A 85 -10.63 6.21 10.46
C LEU A 85 -11.28 7.21 11.42
N TYR A 86 -10.58 7.55 12.49
CA TYR A 86 -11.06 8.54 13.45
C TYR A 86 -11.23 9.92 12.80
N GLU A 87 -10.21 10.37 12.06
CA GLU A 87 -10.23 11.67 11.41
C GLU A 87 -11.36 11.77 10.37
N ARG A 88 -11.68 10.67 9.70
CA ARG A 88 -12.72 10.62 8.68
C ARG A 88 -14.08 10.25 9.24
N LYS A 89 -14.19 10.06 10.56
CA LYS A 89 -15.42 9.65 11.24
C LYS A 89 -15.98 8.35 10.70
N MET A 90 -15.10 7.40 10.45
CA MET A 90 -15.42 6.09 9.88
C MET A 90 -14.97 4.94 10.79
N GLU A 91 -15.03 5.15 12.12
CA GLU A 91 -14.53 4.16 13.07
C GLU A 91 -15.30 2.84 13.02
N THR A 92 -16.52 2.85 12.49
CA THR A 92 -17.31 1.62 12.36
C THR A 92 -17.06 0.87 11.07
N ALA A 93 -16.23 1.42 10.16
CA ALA A 93 -15.91 0.76 8.91
C ALA A 93 -15.04 -0.47 9.19
N VAL A 94 -15.19 -1.49 8.34
CA VAL A 94 -14.36 -2.68 8.43
C VAL A 94 -13.06 -2.40 7.69
N ALA A 95 -11.94 -2.50 8.41
CA ALA A 95 -10.61 -2.26 7.86
C ALA A 95 -9.99 -3.56 7.38
N ARG A 96 -9.20 -3.45 6.30
CA ARG A 96 -8.41 -4.56 5.78
C ARG A 96 -7.03 -4.02 5.42
N PHE A 97 -6.02 -4.89 5.55
CA PHE A 97 -4.63 -4.51 5.30
C PHE A 97 -4.07 -5.35 4.17
N ASP A 98 -3.67 -4.70 3.09
CA ASP A 98 -3.20 -5.37 1.88
C ASP A 98 -1.77 -4.95 1.56
N VAL A 99 -1.06 -5.81 0.84
CA VAL A 99 0.25 -5.48 0.27
C VAL A 99 0.17 -5.63 -1.24
N ILE A 100 0.65 -4.63 -1.96
CA ILE A 100 0.81 -4.72 -3.41
C ILE A 100 2.30 -4.72 -3.71
N SER A 101 2.77 -5.80 -4.31
CA SER A 101 4.16 -5.97 -4.70
C SER A 101 4.30 -5.80 -6.20
N ILE A 102 5.19 -4.92 -6.60
CA ILE A 102 5.40 -4.61 -8.01
C ILE A 102 6.86 -4.88 -8.35
N THR A 103 7.10 -5.72 -9.34
CA THR A 103 8.42 -5.98 -9.88
C THR A 103 8.44 -5.52 -11.33
N GLN A 104 9.37 -4.65 -11.68
CA GLN A 104 9.48 -4.13 -13.04
C GLN A 104 10.93 -4.08 -13.45
N LYS A 105 11.26 -4.80 -14.52
CA LYS A 105 12.61 -4.82 -15.09
C LYS A 105 12.67 -3.87 -16.27
N GLY A 106 13.47 -2.81 -16.14
CA GLY A 106 13.65 -1.84 -17.21
C GLY A 106 12.32 -1.23 -17.65
N ASN A 107 12.05 -1.27 -18.94
CA ASN A 107 10.82 -0.73 -19.52
C ASN A 107 9.74 -1.79 -19.73
N SER A 108 9.92 -2.97 -19.13
CA SER A 108 8.94 -4.05 -19.24
C SER A 108 7.65 -3.69 -18.50
N ALA A 109 6.56 -4.38 -18.83
CA ALA A 109 5.32 -4.24 -18.09
C ALA A 109 5.54 -4.66 -16.62
N PRO A 110 4.98 -3.92 -15.65
CA PRO A 110 5.14 -4.29 -14.25
C PRO A 110 4.41 -5.60 -13.93
N ASN A 111 5.05 -6.42 -13.11
CA ASN A 111 4.44 -7.63 -12.57
C ASN A 111 3.85 -7.25 -11.21
N ILE A 112 2.54 -7.33 -11.07
CA ILE A 112 1.82 -6.91 -9.88
C ILE A 112 1.28 -8.13 -9.15
N LYS A 113 1.61 -8.24 -7.86
CA LYS A 113 1.03 -9.24 -6.97
C LYS A 113 0.29 -8.50 -5.85
N HIS A 114 -0.94 -8.88 -5.64
CA HIS A 114 -1.79 -8.26 -4.63
C HIS A 114 -2.10 -9.28 -3.54
N PHE A 115 -1.61 -9.02 -2.33
CA PHE A 115 -1.83 -9.87 -1.17
C PHE A 115 -2.89 -9.20 -0.30
N LYS A 116 -4.06 -9.80 -0.22
CA LYS A 116 -5.18 -9.25 0.54
C LYS A 116 -5.18 -9.78 1.97
N ASP A 117 -5.57 -8.91 2.90
CA ASP A 117 -5.83 -9.30 4.28
C ASP A 117 -4.61 -9.96 4.93
N VAL A 118 -3.46 -9.27 4.83
CA VAL A 118 -2.17 -9.84 5.24
C VAL A 118 -2.01 -9.96 6.75
N PHE A 119 -2.77 -9.20 7.53
CA PHE A 119 -2.87 -9.38 8.98
C PHE A 119 -4.19 -8.80 9.48
N ARG A 120 -4.62 -9.27 10.65
CA ARG A 120 -5.89 -8.86 11.24
C ARG A 120 -5.75 -8.32 12.64
#